data_1938dc5e70e083d401d30b5514cd7fe3
#
_entry.id   1938dc5e70e083d401d30b5514cd7fe3
#
_cell.length_a   1.000
_cell.length_b   1.000
_cell.length_c   1.000
_cell.angle_alpha   90.00
_cell.angle_beta   90.00
_cell.angle_gamma   90.00
#
_symmetry.space_group_name_H-M   'P 1'
#
loop_
_entity.id
_entity.type
_entity.pdbx_description
1 polymer ?
#
loop_
_entity_poly.entity_id
_entity_poly.type
_entity_poly.pdbx_seq_one_letter_code
_entity_poly.pdbx_strand_id
1 'polypeptide(L)'
;MTIVTTSRKPVPELRSLARDFAFATGCRYILRGKMGLPDLHSLDPAVILFFKREGYFYLRLDDHGRNTAEFVISSMTITKREEAMTRGIEVGDPSIYERLAPYIPVKLSEGNGGSCVFDGTRSRRYLLRLIIHEA
;
A
#
# COMPACT_ATOMS: atom_id res chain seq x y z
N MET A 1 -10.96 -7.79 -7.74
CA MET A 1 -9.54 -7.34 -7.77
C MET A 1 -9.40 -6.03 -7.00
N THR A 2 -8.43 -5.95 -6.12
CA THR A 2 -8.22 -4.74 -5.31
C THR A 2 -7.69 -3.59 -6.17
N ILE A 3 -8.22 -2.39 -5.94
CA ILE A 3 -7.77 -1.18 -6.60
C ILE A 3 -6.79 -0.45 -5.68
N VAL A 4 -5.72 0.10 -6.25
CA VAL A 4 -4.78 0.97 -5.53
C VAL A 4 -4.83 2.35 -6.17
N THR A 5 -4.96 3.39 -5.34
CA THR A 5 -4.97 4.76 -5.81
C THR A 5 -4.39 5.69 -4.74
N THR A 6 -4.47 6.99 -4.99
CA THR A 6 -3.97 8.02 -4.07
C THR A 6 -5.07 9.03 -3.76
N SER A 7 -4.82 9.90 -2.78
CA SER A 7 -5.60 11.12 -2.61
C SER A 7 -5.44 12.00 -3.85
N ARG A 8 -6.33 12.99 -4.00
CA ARG A 8 -6.24 13.95 -5.10
C ARG A 8 -4.96 14.78 -4.98
N LYS A 9 -4.36 15.09 -6.13
CA LYS A 9 -3.13 15.90 -6.23
C LYS A 9 -2.00 15.36 -5.33
N PRO A 10 -1.63 14.08 -5.48
CA PRO A 10 -0.58 13.52 -4.62
C PRO A 10 0.79 14.12 -4.96
N VAL A 11 1.67 14.20 -3.94
CA VAL A 11 3.07 14.51 -4.21
C VAL A 11 3.69 13.37 -5.04
N PRO A 12 4.74 13.65 -5.85
CA PRO A 12 5.32 12.62 -6.72
C PRO A 12 5.77 11.36 -6.00
N GLU A 13 6.32 11.48 -4.81
CA GLU A 13 6.78 10.32 -4.01
C GLU A 13 5.62 9.41 -3.63
N LEU A 14 4.48 9.99 -3.27
CA LEU A 14 3.29 9.22 -2.91
C LEU A 14 2.73 8.50 -4.13
N ARG A 15 2.73 9.17 -5.28
CA ARG A 15 2.27 8.57 -6.54
C ARG A 15 3.14 7.38 -6.93
N SER A 16 4.47 7.54 -6.82
CA SER A 16 5.40 6.46 -7.13
C SER A 16 5.23 5.28 -6.18
N LEU A 17 5.05 5.56 -4.90
CA LEU A 17 4.82 4.52 -3.90
C LEU A 17 3.55 3.71 -4.24
N ALA A 18 2.45 4.40 -4.51
CA ALA A 18 1.18 3.73 -4.81
C ALA A 18 1.27 2.89 -6.08
N ARG A 19 1.90 3.43 -7.12
CA ARG A 19 2.08 2.73 -8.39
C ARG A 19 2.93 1.47 -8.21
N ASP A 20 4.05 1.59 -7.50
CA ASP A 20 4.94 0.47 -7.27
C ASP A 20 4.31 -0.58 -6.34
N PHE A 21 3.52 -0.14 -5.38
CA PHE A 21 2.77 -1.05 -4.52
C PHE A 21 1.75 -1.86 -5.34
N ALA A 22 1.03 -1.20 -6.24
CA ALA A 22 0.09 -1.88 -7.13
C ALA A 22 0.82 -2.88 -8.03
N PHE A 23 1.97 -2.49 -8.57
CA PHE A 23 2.79 -3.37 -9.40
C PHE A 23 3.24 -4.61 -8.64
N ALA A 24 3.71 -4.45 -7.41
CA ALA A 24 4.19 -5.55 -6.58
C ALA A 24 3.09 -6.53 -6.20
N THR A 25 1.89 -6.03 -5.97
CA THR A 25 0.76 -6.85 -5.50
C THR A 25 -0.12 -7.38 -6.63
N GLY A 26 0.11 -6.91 -7.87
CA GLY A 26 -0.74 -7.28 -8.99
C GLY A 26 -2.10 -6.59 -8.97
N CYS A 27 -2.26 -5.56 -8.15
CA CYS A 27 -3.49 -4.79 -8.07
C CYS A 27 -3.58 -3.79 -9.21
N ARG A 28 -4.81 -3.35 -9.49
CA ARG A 28 -5.04 -2.35 -10.51
C ARG A 28 -4.76 -0.96 -9.94
N TYR A 29 -3.84 -0.22 -10.57
CA TYR A 29 -3.58 1.16 -10.20
C TYR A 29 -4.53 2.09 -10.95
N ILE A 30 -5.18 2.99 -10.23
CA ILE A 30 -6.13 3.96 -10.81
C ILE A 30 -5.59 5.36 -10.55
N LEU A 31 -5.46 6.14 -11.64
CA LEU A 31 -5.23 7.58 -11.53
C LEU A 31 -6.55 8.20 -11.08
N ARG A 32 -6.55 8.76 -9.88
CA ARG A 32 -7.80 9.22 -9.29
C ARG A 32 -8.42 10.39 -10.02
N GLY A 33 -7.61 11.34 -10.46
CA GLY A 33 -8.14 12.54 -11.11
C GLY A 33 -9.18 13.25 -10.24
N LYS A 34 -10.38 13.42 -10.76
CA LYS A 34 -11.49 14.06 -10.05
C LYS A 34 -12.47 13.10 -9.40
N MET A 35 -12.15 11.79 -9.43
CA MET A 35 -13.04 10.78 -8.86
C MET A 35 -13.14 10.93 -7.35
N GLY A 36 -14.37 10.84 -6.82
CA GLY A 36 -14.62 10.78 -5.40
C GLY A 36 -14.53 9.35 -4.88
N LEU A 37 -14.55 9.17 -3.56
CA LEU A 37 -14.52 7.85 -2.95
C LEU A 37 -15.68 6.96 -3.39
N PRO A 38 -16.94 7.46 -3.49
CA PRO A 38 -18.03 6.61 -3.98
C PRO A 38 -17.79 6.04 -5.37
N ASP A 39 -17.16 6.82 -6.25
CA ASP A 39 -16.85 6.36 -7.61
C ASP A 39 -15.83 5.23 -7.58
N LEU A 40 -14.83 5.35 -6.71
CA LEU A 40 -13.82 4.31 -6.55
C LEU A 40 -14.43 3.03 -5.99
N HIS A 41 -15.28 3.16 -4.99
CA HIS A 41 -15.94 2.02 -4.36
C HIS A 41 -16.89 1.30 -5.32
N SER A 42 -17.42 2.01 -6.34
CA SER A 42 -18.26 1.38 -7.35
C SER A 42 -17.46 0.58 -8.37
N LEU A 43 -16.16 0.88 -8.53
CA LEU A 43 -15.29 0.13 -9.43
C LEU A 43 -14.88 -1.22 -8.85
N ASP A 44 -14.64 -1.27 -7.55
CA ASP A 44 -14.26 -2.49 -6.85
C ASP A 44 -14.56 -2.33 -5.36
N PRO A 45 -15.02 -3.38 -4.68
CA PRO A 45 -15.28 -3.30 -3.25
C PRO A 45 -14.04 -2.99 -2.42
N ALA A 46 -12.88 -3.51 -2.81
CA ALA A 46 -11.64 -3.32 -2.07
C ALA A 46 -10.80 -2.21 -2.68
N VAL A 47 -10.53 -1.18 -1.92
CA VAL A 47 -9.76 -0.01 -2.36
C VAL A 47 -8.65 0.26 -1.34
N ILE A 48 -7.42 0.33 -1.83
CA ILE A 48 -6.27 0.77 -1.04
C ILE A 48 -5.96 2.20 -1.47
N LEU A 49 -5.99 3.10 -0.50
CA LEU A 49 -5.78 4.53 -0.72
C LEU A 49 -4.53 4.99 0.00
N PHE A 50 -3.56 5.51 -0.74
CA PHE A 50 -2.40 6.18 -0.17
C PHE A 50 -2.68 7.67 -0.09
N PHE A 51 -2.39 8.27 1.05
CA PHE A 51 -2.59 9.72 1.23
C PHE A 51 -1.56 10.27 2.22
N LYS A 52 -1.46 11.60 2.26
CA LYS A 52 -0.55 12.29 3.17
C LYS A 52 -1.35 13.13 4.14
N ARG A 53 -1.01 13.04 5.43
CA ARG A 53 -1.64 13.84 6.47
C ARG A 53 -0.60 14.17 7.54
N GLU A 54 -0.51 15.43 7.91
CA GLU A 54 0.39 15.90 8.97
C GLU A 54 1.85 15.48 8.77
N GLY A 55 2.31 15.49 7.52
CA GLY A 55 3.69 15.17 7.19
C GLY A 55 4.02 13.69 7.02
N TYR A 56 3.07 12.80 7.24
CA TYR A 56 3.26 11.36 7.07
C TYR A 56 2.41 10.80 5.95
N PHE A 57 2.92 9.76 5.30
CA PHE A 57 2.13 8.98 4.35
C PHE A 57 1.33 7.93 5.12
N TYR A 58 0.13 7.66 4.63
CA TYR A 58 -0.78 6.67 5.19
C TYR A 58 -1.23 5.70 4.10
N LEU A 59 -1.53 4.49 4.53
CA LEU A 59 -2.18 3.48 3.69
C LEU A 59 -3.51 3.14 4.34
N ARG A 60 -4.61 3.35 3.61
CA ARG A 60 -5.96 3.06 4.08
C ARG A 60 -6.56 1.97 3.21
N LEU A 61 -7.19 0.99 3.85
CA LEU A 61 -7.89 -0.09 3.15
C LEU A 61 -9.38 0.01 3.43
N ASP A 62 -10.16 0.14 2.39
CA ASP A 62 -11.62 0.16 2.46
C ASP A 62 -12.18 -1.10 1.80
N ASP A 63 -13.23 -1.66 2.40
CA ASP A 63 -13.96 -2.78 1.85
C ASP A 63 -15.44 -2.45 1.89
N HIS A 64 -16.08 -2.44 0.72
CA HIS A 64 -17.47 -2.04 0.56
C HIS A 64 -17.77 -0.68 1.21
N GLY A 65 -16.84 0.27 1.07
CA GLY A 65 -16.99 1.60 1.61
C GLY A 65 -16.67 1.76 3.09
N ARG A 66 -16.28 0.68 3.75
CA ARG A 66 -15.92 0.71 5.17
C ARG A 66 -14.42 0.68 5.32
N ASN A 67 -13.89 1.52 6.19
CA ASN A 67 -12.48 1.49 6.54
C ASN A 67 -12.21 0.26 7.42
N THR A 68 -11.49 -0.72 6.89
CA THR A 68 -11.15 -1.94 7.61
C THR A 68 -9.76 -1.89 8.23
N ALA A 69 -8.87 -1.04 7.69
CA ALA A 69 -7.52 -0.90 8.23
C ALA A 69 -6.93 0.43 7.78
N GLU A 70 -6.08 1.00 8.63
CA GLU A 70 -5.33 2.19 8.31
C GLU A 70 -3.95 2.08 8.96
N PHE A 71 -2.91 2.40 8.19
CA PHE A 71 -1.53 2.33 8.67
C PHE A 71 -0.83 3.66 8.44
N VAL A 72 -0.04 4.08 9.42
CA VAL A 72 0.90 5.19 9.25
C VAL A 72 2.18 4.59 8.70
N ILE A 73 2.74 5.21 7.66
CA ILE A 73 4.06 4.85 7.14
C ILE A 73 5.05 5.77 7.86
N SER A 74 5.65 5.26 8.94
CA SER A 74 6.54 6.07 9.77
C SER A 74 7.91 6.29 9.14
N SER A 75 8.32 5.40 8.24
CA SER A 75 9.54 5.58 7.46
C SER A 75 9.44 4.82 6.14
N MET A 76 10.16 5.33 5.14
CA MET A 76 10.24 4.71 3.82
C MET A 76 11.67 4.80 3.34
N THR A 77 12.25 3.65 3.00
CA THR A 77 13.58 3.57 2.41
C THR A 77 13.46 2.89 1.06
N ILE A 78 14.06 3.49 0.05
CA ILE A 78 14.07 2.93 -1.31
C ILE A 78 15.52 2.62 -1.68
N THR A 79 15.77 1.36 -2.03
CA THR A 79 17.10 0.92 -2.45
C THR A 79 17.03 0.35 -3.84
N LYS A 80 18.20 0.17 -4.46
CA LYS A 80 18.30 -0.48 -5.76
C LYS A 80 18.37 -1.98 -5.55
N ARG A 81 17.47 -2.70 -6.23
CA ARG A 81 17.46 -4.16 -6.24
C ARG A 81 18.43 -4.65 -7.31
N GLU A 82 19.24 -5.64 -6.95
CA GLU A 82 20.14 -6.29 -7.90
C GLU A 82 19.69 -7.69 -8.26
N GLU A 83 18.85 -8.29 -7.42
CA GLU A 83 18.28 -9.61 -7.67
C GLU A 83 17.03 -9.52 -8.53
N ALA A 84 16.53 -10.69 -8.95
CA ALA A 84 15.28 -10.76 -9.67
C ALA A 84 14.12 -10.27 -8.78
N MET A 85 13.09 -9.70 -9.43
CA MET A 85 11.93 -9.20 -8.72
C MET A 85 11.16 -10.33 -8.06
N THR A 86 10.74 -10.09 -6.81
CA THR A 86 9.83 -10.97 -6.08
C THR A 86 8.43 -10.34 -6.08
N ARG A 87 7.43 -11.12 -6.43
CA ARG A 87 6.03 -10.68 -6.41
C ARG A 87 5.46 -10.68 -5.01
N GLY A 88 4.49 -9.79 -4.77
CA GLY A 88 3.82 -9.66 -3.49
C GLY A 88 4.60 -8.82 -2.51
N ILE A 89 4.10 -8.74 -1.28
CA ILE A 89 4.77 -8.00 -0.22
C ILE A 89 5.08 -8.94 0.95
N GLU A 90 6.11 -8.59 1.71
CA GLU A 90 6.44 -9.29 2.96
C GLU A 90 6.24 -8.34 4.11
N VAL A 91 5.56 -8.81 5.16
CA VAL A 91 5.37 -8.06 6.39
C VAL A 91 5.86 -8.88 7.57
N GLY A 92 6.36 -8.19 8.60
CA GLY A 92 6.90 -8.86 9.79
C GLY A 92 5.93 -8.94 10.95
N ASP A 93 4.79 -8.27 10.88
CA ASP A 93 3.84 -8.19 11.97
C ASP A 93 2.59 -9.02 11.63
N PRO A 94 2.24 -10.04 12.46
CA PRO A 94 1.05 -10.85 12.21
C PRO A 94 -0.25 -10.05 12.11
N SER A 95 -0.40 -8.99 12.90
CA SER A 95 -1.60 -8.15 12.86
C SER A 95 -1.74 -7.42 11.53
N ILE A 96 -0.62 -6.93 10.98
CA ILE A 96 -0.61 -6.28 9.67
C ILE A 96 -0.92 -7.31 8.59
N TYR A 97 -0.30 -8.49 8.69
CA TYR A 97 -0.55 -9.59 7.76
C TYR A 97 -2.04 -9.94 7.69
N GLU A 98 -2.67 -10.12 8.84
CA GLU A 98 -4.09 -10.51 8.90
C GLU A 98 -5.00 -9.46 8.27
N ARG A 99 -4.66 -8.19 8.38
CA ARG A 99 -5.47 -7.10 7.82
C ARG A 99 -5.34 -7.00 6.30
N LEU A 100 -4.18 -7.36 5.75
CA LEU A 100 -3.92 -7.22 4.33
C LEU A 100 -4.15 -8.50 3.52
N ALA A 101 -3.95 -9.65 4.12
CA ALA A 101 -3.99 -10.94 3.42
C ALA A 101 -5.30 -11.21 2.66
N PRO A 102 -6.50 -10.81 3.15
CA PRO A 102 -7.73 -11.04 2.39
C PRO A 102 -7.80 -10.28 1.07
N TYR A 103 -6.96 -9.26 0.87
CA TYR A 103 -7.10 -8.33 -0.25
C TYR A 103 -5.94 -8.35 -1.24
N ILE A 104 -4.74 -8.70 -0.77
CA ILE A 104 -3.53 -8.66 -1.60
C ILE A 104 -2.62 -9.83 -1.28
N PRO A 105 -1.73 -10.22 -2.23
CA PRO A 105 -0.71 -11.21 -1.94
C PRO A 105 0.29 -10.69 -0.92
N VAL A 106 0.30 -11.29 0.25
CA VAL A 106 1.20 -10.88 1.33
C VAL A 106 1.76 -12.13 2.00
N LYS A 107 3.03 -12.08 2.40
CA LYS A 107 3.71 -13.15 3.08
C LYS A 107 4.17 -12.65 4.46
N LEU A 108 3.97 -13.46 5.47
CA LEU A 108 4.47 -13.16 6.81
C LEU A 108 5.91 -13.64 6.93
N SER A 109 6.80 -12.71 7.30
CA SER A 109 8.21 -13.01 7.48
C SER A 109 8.58 -12.60 8.91
N GLU A 110 8.61 -13.57 9.81
CA GLU A 110 8.85 -13.32 11.23
C GLU A 110 10.22 -12.68 11.46
N GLY A 111 10.31 -11.85 12.50
CA GLY A 111 11.54 -11.21 12.90
C GLY A 111 11.76 -9.80 12.34
N ASN A 112 10.91 -9.35 11.41
CA ASN A 112 11.07 -8.03 10.80
C ASN A 112 10.21 -6.93 11.46
N GLY A 113 9.50 -7.26 12.53
CA GLY A 113 8.67 -6.29 13.25
C GLY A 113 7.62 -5.66 12.34
N GLY A 114 7.44 -4.34 12.43
CA GLY A 114 6.45 -3.61 11.64
C GLY A 114 6.88 -3.28 10.22
N SER A 115 7.93 -3.92 9.69
CA SER A 115 8.42 -3.62 8.34
C SER A 115 7.56 -4.27 7.26
N CYS A 116 7.52 -3.60 6.12
CA CYS A 116 6.84 -4.07 4.91
C CYS A 116 7.81 -3.90 3.76
N VAL A 117 8.13 -4.99 3.06
CA VAL A 117 9.12 -4.99 1.98
C VAL A 117 8.45 -5.42 0.69
N PHE A 118 8.69 -4.69 -0.38
CA PHE A 118 8.23 -5.10 -1.70
C PHE A 118 9.11 -4.51 -2.80
N ASP A 119 9.08 -5.16 -3.96
CA ASP A 119 9.85 -4.77 -5.13
C ASP A 119 8.98 -3.98 -6.10
N GLY A 120 9.40 -2.75 -6.40
CA GLY A 120 8.71 -1.89 -7.35
C GLY A 120 9.33 -1.94 -8.73
N THR A 121 8.88 -1.03 -9.60
CA THR A 121 9.41 -0.86 -10.94
C THR A 121 10.82 -0.24 -10.90
N ARG A 122 11.53 -0.30 -12.01
CA ARG A 122 12.87 0.29 -12.18
C ARG A 122 13.88 -0.21 -11.15
N SER A 123 13.80 -1.49 -10.82
CA SER A 123 14.70 -2.13 -9.86
C SER A 123 14.69 -1.48 -8.48
N ARG A 124 13.58 -0.87 -8.09
CA ARG A 124 13.45 -0.29 -6.75
C ARG A 124 12.96 -1.35 -5.77
N ARG A 125 13.50 -1.29 -4.57
CA ARG A 125 13.03 -2.09 -3.44
C ARG A 125 12.62 -1.15 -2.32
N TYR A 126 11.40 -1.32 -1.84
CA TYR A 126 10.83 -0.48 -0.78
C TYR A 126 10.90 -1.20 0.54
N LEU A 127 11.34 -0.47 1.56
CA LEU A 127 11.22 -0.89 2.95
C LEU A 127 10.40 0.17 3.67
N LEU A 128 9.20 -0.20 4.08
CA LEU A 128 8.30 0.67 4.82
C LEU A 128 8.19 0.18 6.26
N ARG A 129 8.08 1.10 7.19
CA ARG A 129 7.66 0.77 8.54
C ARG A 129 6.22 1.18 8.71
N LEU A 130 5.36 0.19 8.91
CA LEU A 130 3.92 0.40 9.06
C LEU A 130 3.54 0.33 10.54
N ILE A 131 2.71 1.27 10.97
CA ILE A 131 2.15 1.28 12.32
C ILE A 131 0.65 1.31 12.16
N ILE A 132 -0.05 0.39 12.83
CA ILE A 132 -1.50 0.35 12.79
C ILE A 132 -2.02 1.63 13.43
N HIS A 133 -2.85 2.36 12.68
CA HIS A 133 -3.46 3.60 13.13
C HIS A 133 -4.92 3.30 13.50
N GLU A 134 -5.23 3.41 14.77
CA GLU A 134 -6.59 3.23 15.26
C GLU A 134 -7.14 4.58 15.70
N ALA A 135 -8.29 4.92 15.15
CA ALA A 135 -8.97 6.17 15.47
C ALA A 135 -9.65 6.10 16.83
#